data_27250219773352c07832f05f70fa8e09
#
_entry.id   27250219773352c07832f05f70fa8e09
#
_cell.length_a   1.000
_cell.length_b   1.000
_cell.length_c   1.000
_cell.angle_alpha   90.00
_cell.angle_beta   90.00
_cell.angle_gamma   90.00
#
_symmetry.space_group_name_H-M   'P 1'
#
loop_
_entity.id
_entity.type
_entity.pdbx_description
1 polymer ?
#
loop_
_entity_poly.entity_id
_entity_poly.type
_entity_poly.pdbx_seq_one_letter_code
_entity_poly.pdbx_strand_id
1 'polypeptide(L)'
;MTLVVKGKENLPAPDDGRFYTFVSNHPLGGEDGVALGAIIGRHYNSKFRYLVNDLLMNLPGLAPLCIPINKTGSQSRNFPAMVKAGFESDNHMLMYPAGICSRKKNGVIRDIPWSKTFIVKSVEYHRDIVPIHFSGQNSKFFYRLANFSDRFLPFNLAMLFLVDEMYKNVGKTFEVKIGKPIPWQTFDKSKTPLEWAKFVQDQVYSL
;
A
#
# COMPACT_ATOMS: atom_id res chain seq x y z
N MET A 1 -3.41 9.28 17.19
CA MET A 1 -2.90 7.95 16.85
C MET A 1 -1.46 7.84 17.32
N THR A 2 -1.10 6.74 18.00
CA THR A 2 0.26 6.40 18.40
C THR A 2 0.74 5.22 17.55
N LEU A 3 1.99 5.25 17.08
CA LEU A 3 2.58 4.17 16.29
C LEU A 3 3.70 3.48 17.08
N VAL A 4 3.64 2.15 17.13
CA VAL A 4 4.74 1.30 17.60
C VAL A 4 5.37 0.67 16.37
N VAL A 5 6.60 1.08 16.04
CA VAL A 5 7.30 0.60 14.84
C VAL A 5 8.34 -0.44 15.24
N LYS A 6 8.19 -1.66 14.74
CA LYS A 6 9.11 -2.79 14.89
C LYS A 6 9.81 -3.08 13.56
N GLY A 7 11.04 -3.56 13.63
CA GLY A 7 11.82 -3.86 12.43
C GLY A 7 12.32 -2.61 11.70
N LYS A 8 12.44 -1.47 12.38
CA LYS A 8 12.95 -0.23 11.79
C LYS A 8 14.37 -0.39 11.26
N GLU A 9 15.14 -1.28 11.86
CA GLU A 9 16.49 -1.67 11.44
C GLU A 9 16.52 -2.39 10.08
N ASN A 10 15.37 -2.87 9.60
CA ASN A 10 15.23 -3.48 8.27
C ASN A 10 15.03 -2.44 7.15
N LEU A 11 14.82 -1.15 7.49
CA LEU A 11 14.80 -0.12 6.48
C LEU A 11 16.20 0.03 5.88
N PRO A 12 16.35 -0.11 4.54
CA PRO A 12 17.63 0.16 3.89
C PRO A 12 18.16 1.56 4.17
N ALA A 13 19.48 1.72 4.14
CA ALA A 13 20.10 3.02 4.36
C ALA A 13 19.63 4.04 3.31
N PRO A 14 19.36 5.31 3.72
CA PRO A 14 18.82 6.31 2.78
C PRO A 14 19.79 6.72 1.68
N ASP A 15 21.07 6.44 1.86
CA ASP A 15 22.19 6.84 1.01
C ASP A 15 22.89 5.66 0.32
N ASP A 16 22.27 4.47 0.28
CA ASP A 16 22.84 3.29 -0.38
C ASP A 16 22.76 3.34 -1.92
N GLY A 17 22.23 4.41 -2.48
CA GLY A 17 22.15 4.64 -3.93
C GLY A 17 21.08 3.80 -4.64
N ARG A 18 20.24 3.05 -3.90
CA ARG A 18 19.20 2.19 -4.44
C ARG A 18 17.79 2.71 -4.16
N PHE A 19 16.86 2.29 -4.98
CA PHE A 19 15.44 2.59 -4.78
C PHE A 19 14.65 1.32 -4.50
N TYR A 20 13.71 1.41 -3.59
CA TYR A 20 12.94 0.28 -3.05
C TYR A 20 11.46 0.40 -3.37
N THR A 21 10.78 -0.75 -3.40
CA THR A 21 9.33 -0.84 -3.45
C THR A 21 8.81 -1.28 -2.09
N PHE A 22 8.23 -0.37 -1.33
CA PHE A 22 7.55 -0.66 -0.08
C PHE A 22 6.13 -1.15 -0.37
N VAL A 23 5.74 -2.27 0.21
CA VAL A 23 4.40 -2.83 0.03
C VAL A 23 3.76 -3.13 1.37
N SER A 24 2.51 -2.77 1.54
CA SER A 24 1.78 -2.98 2.78
C SER A 24 0.37 -3.51 2.56
N ASN A 25 -0.16 -4.23 3.56
CA ASN A 25 -1.59 -4.41 3.71
C ASN A 25 -2.27 -3.06 3.98
N HIS A 26 -3.59 -3.00 3.78
CA HIS A 26 -4.35 -1.75 3.81
C HIS A 26 -5.57 -1.84 4.75
N PRO A 27 -5.34 -1.99 6.07
CA PRO A 27 -6.44 -2.27 7.00
C PRO A 27 -7.36 -1.09 7.24
N LEU A 28 -6.86 0.15 7.21
CA LEU A 28 -7.61 1.34 7.61
C LEU A 28 -8.06 2.21 6.41
N GLY A 29 -7.33 2.16 5.29
CA GLY A 29 -7.71 2.81 4.03
C GLY A 29 -7.34 4.28 3.89
N GLY A 30 -6.78 4.90 4.91
CA GLY A 30 -6.35 6.31 4.89
C GLY A 30 -5.23 6.55 5.89
N GLU A 31 -5.49 6.26 7.16
CA GLU A 31 -4.55 6.49 8.26
C GLU A 31 -3.25 5.70 8.11
N ASP A 32 -3.34 4.43 7.69
CA ASP A 32 -2.18 3.58 7.39
C ASP A 32 -1.33 4.17 6.26
N GLY A 33 -1.98 4.75 5.24
CA GLY A 33 -1.29 5.46 4.16
C GLY A 33 -0.47 6.64 4.68
N VAL A 34 -1.12 7.53 5.44
CA VAL A 34 -0.46 8.71 6.02
C VAL A 34 0.65 8.30 6.99
N ALA A 35 0.40 7.30 7.84
CA ALA A 35 1.37 6.81 8.82
C ALA A 35 2.62 6.23 8.17
N LEU A 36 2.47 5.35 7.17
CA LEU A 36 3.61 4.78 6.46
C LEU A 36 4.37 5.84 5.64
N GLY A 37 3.66 6.77 5.02
CA GLY A 37 4.30 7.89 4.36
C GLY A 37 5.11 8.77 5.30
N ALA A 38 4.63 9.00 6.52
CA ALA A 38 5.39 9.74 7.52
C ALA A 38 6.66 8.97 7.98
N ILE A 39 6.58 7.64 8.12
CA ILE A 39 7.74 6.81 8.49
C ILE A 39 8.78 6.83 7.35
N ILE A 40 8.36 6.50 6.13
CA ILE A 40 9.23 6.42 4.96
C ILE A 40 9.76 7.82 4.59
N GLY A 41 8.89 8.82 4.59
CA GLY A 41 9.27 10.19 4.26
C GLY A 41 10.31 10.78 5.20
N ARG A 42 10.20 10.52 6.49
CA ARG A 42 11.23 10.94 7.47
C ARG A 42 12.55 10.22 7.25
N HIS A 43 12.51 8.93 6.90
CA HIS A 43 13.73 8.14 6.71
C HIS A 43 14.46 8.51 5.42
N TYR A 44 13.71 8.77 4.33
CA TYR A 44 14.25 9.02 2.99
C TYR A 44 14.08 10.48 2.52
N ASN A 45 13.95 11.45 3.43
CA ASN A 45 13.84 12.88 3.10
C ASN A 45 12.74 13.17 2.06
N SER A 46 11.58 12.53 2.21
CA SER A 46 10.43 12.60 1.30
C SER A 46 10.68 12.12 -0.14
N LYS A 47 11.79 11.42 -0.39
CA LYS A 47 12.09 10.80 -1.69
C LYS A 47 11.28 9.52 -1.91
N PHE A 48 9.97 9.62 -1.90
CA PHE A 48 9.09 8.51 -2.23
C PHE A 48 7.83 8.98 -2.94
N ARG A 49 7.15 8.06 -3.60
CA ARG A 49 5.86 8.30 -4.25
C ARG A 49 4.89 7.19 -3.88
N TYR A 50 3.64 7.62 -3.64
CA TYR A 50 2.52 6.69 -3.51
C TYR A 50 1.97 6.31 -4.87
N LEU A 51 1.62 5.06 -5.04
CA LEU A 51 0.74 4.62 -6.11
C LEU A 51 -0.67 4.46 -5.53
N VAL A 52 -1.54 5.45 -5.73
CA VAL A 52 -2.83 5.59 -5.03
C VAL A 52 -3.98 5.94 -5.96
N ASN A 53 -5.21 5.76 -5.44
CA ASN A 53 -6.41 6.24 -6.11
C ASN A 53 -6.37 7.78 -6.28
N ASP A 54 -6.86 8.27 -7.40
CA ASP A 54 -6.90 9.69 -7.77
C ASP A 54 -7.64 10.59 -6.77
N LEU A 55 -8.54 10.02 -5.97
CA LEU A 55 -9.25 10.76 -4.92
C LEU A 55 -8.27 11.47 -3.95
N LEU A 56 -7.11 10.86 -3.68
CA LEU A 56 -6.09 11.46 -2.80
C LEU A 56 -5.36 12.65 -3.41
N MET A 57 -5.47 12.85 -4.73
CA MET A 57 -4.95 14.06 -5.40
C MET A 57 -5.66 15.34 -4.95
N ASN A 58 -6.86 15.21 -4.38
CA ASN A 58 -7.61 16.36 -3.84
C ASN A 58 -7.11 16.81 -2.45
N LEU A 59 -6.12 16.12 -1.88
CA LEU A 59 -5.47 16.50 -0.63
C LEU A 59 -4.16 17.24 -0.93
N PRO A 60 -4.13 18.60 -0.82
CA PRO A 60 -2.98 19.41 -1.28
C PRO A 60 -1.64 18.98 -0.66
N GLY A 61 -1.65 18.51 0.60
CA GLY A 61 -0.43 18.06 1.29
C GLY A 61 0.10 16.69 0.82
N LEU A 62 -0.73 15.87 0.17
CA LEU A 62 -0.35 14.53 -0.32
C LEU A 62 -0.17 14.50 -1.85
N ALA A 63 -0.88 15.35 -2.58
CA ALA A 63 -0.87 15.37 -4.03
C ALA A 63 0.54 15.35 -4.66
N PRO A 64 1.53 16.11 -4.18
CA PRO A 64 2.90 16.10 -4.73
C PRO A 64 3.62 14.76 -4.58
N LEU A 65 3.18 13.91 -3.65
CA LEU A 65 3.75 12.59 -3.40
C LEU A 65 2.99 11.46 -4.11
N CYS A 66 1.86 11.77 -4.75
CA CYS A 66 0.97 10.76 -5.32
C CYS A 66 1.18 10.58 -6.83
N ILE A 67 1.17 9.32 -7.26
CA ILE A 67 0.97 8.91 -8.65
C ILE A 67 -0.46 8.37 -8.72
N PRO A 68 -1.39 9.07 -9.37
CA PRO A 68 -2.78 8.67 -9.38
C PRO A 68 -3.00 7.41 -10.21
N ILE A 69 -3.74 6.46 -9.64
CA ILE A 69 -4.29 5.31 -10.33
C ILE A 69 -5.76 5.62 -10.62
N ASN A 70 -6.09 5.87 -11.86
CA ASN A 70 -7.48 5.91 -12.28
C ASN A 70 -7.80 4.69 -13.14
N LYS A 71 -8.73 3.86 -12.68
CA LYS A 71 -9.17 2.68 -13.42
C LYS A 71 -10.30 2.99 -14.41
N THR A 72 -10.81 4.21 -14.39
CA THR A 72 -11.95 4.63 -15.20
C THR A 72 -11.66 5.97 -15.88
N GLY A 73 -12.16 6.15 -17.11
CA GLY A 73 -12.07 7.40 -17.86
C GLY A 73 -10.79 7.58 -18.70
N SER A 74 -10.58 8.79 -19.23
CA SER A 74 -9.47 9.12 -20.16
C SER A 74 -8.08 9.01 -19.53
N GLN A 75 -7.96 9.17 -18.21
CA GLN A 75 -6.69 9.03 -17.49
C GLN A 75 -6.21 7.57 -17.42
N SER A 76 -7.11 6.59 -17.60
CA SER A 76 -6.72 5.17 -17.60
C SER A 76 -5.72 4.82 -18.71
N ARG A 77 -5.69 5.59 -19.81
CA ARG A 77 -4.75 5.42 -20.93
C ARG A 77 -3.32 5.82 -20.55
N ASN A 78 -3.16 6.82 -19.69
CA ASN A 78 -1.84 7.34 -19.27
C ASN A 78 -1.29 6.61 -18.03
N PHE A 79 -2.11 5.79 -17.37
CA PHE A 79 -1.72 5.07 -16.16
C PHE A 79 -0.41 4.26 -16.31
N PRO A 80 -0.22 3.43 -17.35
CA PRO A 80 1.04 2.69 -17.52
C PRO A 80 2.27 3.61 -17.63
N ALA A 81 2.13 4.75 -18.33
CA ALA A 81 3.20 5.72 -18.46
C ALA A 81 3.54 6.42 -17.14
N MET A 82 2.52 6.76 -16.33
CA MET A 82 2.71 7.38 -15.01
C MET A 82 3.38 6.41 -14.02
N VAL A 83 2.96 5.15 -14.00
CA VAL A 83 3.61 4.11 -13.20
C VAL A 83 5.05 3.94 -13.64
N LYS A 84 5.31 3.87 -14.94
CA LYS A 84 6.64 3.78 -15.52
C LYS A 84 7.51 4.95 -15.03
N ALA A 85 7.05 6.19 -15.23
CA ALA A 85 7.77 7.39 -14.79
C ALA A 85 8.06 7.39 -13.27
N GLY A 86 7.13 6.89 -12.46
CA GLY A 86 7.35 6.73 -11.02
C GLY A 86 8.50 5.77 -10.69
N PHE A 87 8.54 4.63 -11.36
CA PHE A 87 9.61 3.65 -11.16
C PHE A 87 10.95 4.06 -11.79
N GLU A 88 10.95 4.91 -12.81
CA GLU A 88 12.15 5.49 -13.41
C GLU A 88 12.69 6.69 -12.61
N SER A 89 11.91 7.26 -11.70
CA SER A 89 12.33 8.41 -10.92
C SER A 89 13.25 8.01 -9.76
N ASP A 90 14.01 8.99 -9.25
CA ASP A 90 14.85 8.88 -8.07
C ASP A 90 14.02 8.90 -6.77
N ASN A 91 12.93 8.13 -6.74
CA ASN A 91 12.05 8.01 -5.59
C ASN A 91 11.76 6.54 -5.26
N HIS A 92 11.63 6.22 -3.99
CA HIS A 92 11.06 4.96 -3.56
C HIS A 92 9.57 4.89 -3.91
N MET A 93 9.03 3.67 -4.05
CA MET A 93 7.61 3.46 -4.32
C MET A 93 6.92 2.90 -3.08
N LEU A 94 5.82 3.51 -2.65
CA LEU A 94 4.94 2.95 -1.60
C LEU A 94 3.62 2.53 -2.24
N MET A 95 3.31 1.24 -2.10
CA MET A 95 2.17 0.63 -2.76
C MET A 95 1.31 -0.19 -1.80
N TYR A 96 0.01 -0.17 -2.07
CA TYR A 96 -1.00 -1.03 -1.44
C TYR A 96 -1.56 -1.97 -2.52
N PRO A 97 -0.97 -3.16 -2.71
CA PRO A 97 -1.26 -3.97 -3.91
C PRO A 97 -2.69 -4.52 -3.98
N ALA A 98 -3.42 -4.52 -2.87
CA ALA A 98 -4.86 -4.82 -2.84
C ALA A 98 -5.69 -3.75 -3.57
N GLY A 99 -5.23 -2.49 -3.56
CA GLY A 99 -5.91 -1.35 -4.20
C GLY A 99 -7.20 -0.90 -3.51
N ILE A 100 -7.62 -1.57 -2.47
CA ILE A 100 -8.76 -1.22 -1.59
C ILE A 100 -8.44 -1.66 -0.16
N CYS A 101 -9.17 -1.09 0.82
CA CYS A 101 -9.04 -1.51 2.22
C CYS A 101 -9.33 -2.98 2.41
N SER A 102 -8.70 -3.58 3.43
CA SER A 102 -8.97 -4.96 3.85
C SER A 102 -10.46 -5.23 3.99
N ARG A 103 -10.85 -6.48 3.77
CA ARG A 103 -12.23 -6.96 3.87
C ARG A 103 -12.36 -7.95 5.04
N LYS A 104 -13.55 -8.00 5.63
CA LYS A 104 -13.88 -9.02 6.63
C LYS A 104 -14.70 -10.13 5.96
N LYS A 105 -14.09 -11.32 5.79
CA LYS A 105 -14.75 -12.53 5.26
C LYS A 105 -14.56 -13.67 6.24
N ASN A 106 -15.63 -14.39 6.56
CA ASN A 106 -15.60 -15.54 7.48
C ASN A 106 -14.91 -15.24 8.82
N GLY A 107 -15.15 -14.03 9.37
CA GLY A 107 -14.55 -13.59 10.63
C GLY A 107 -13.13 -13.05 10.52
N VAL A 108 -12.40 -13.31 9.43
CA VAL A 108 -11.03 -12.87 9.21
C VAL A 108 -11.00 -11.53 8.46
N ILE A 109 -10.16 -10.60 8.94
CA ILE A 109 -9.89 -9.32 8.29
C ILE A 109 -8.56 -9.45 7.56
N ARG A 110 -8.62 -9.34 6.24
CA ARG A 110 -7.44 -9.45 5.37
C ARG A 110 -7.70 -8.71 4.06
N ASP A 111 -6.63 -8.31 3.39
CA ASP A 111 -6.71 -7.80 2.02
C ASP A 111 -7.24 -8.85 1.06
N ILE A 112 -7.90 -8.40 0.02
CA ILE A 112 -8.16 -9.20 -1.16
C ILE A 112 -6.83 -9.63 -1.80
N PRO A 113 -6.81 -10.61 -2.72
CA PRO A 113 -5.58 -11.01 -3.41
C PRO A 113 -4.86 -9.82 -4.03
N TRP A 114 -3.56 -9.74 -3.80
CA TRP A 114 -2.73 -8.64 -4.28
C TRP A 114 -2.51 -8.70 -5.78
N SER A 115 -2.49 -7.53 -6.42
CA SER A 115 -2.15 -7.40 -7.83
C SER A 115 -0.66 -7.65 -8.07
N LYS A 116 -0.30 -8.13 -9.27
CA LYS A 116 1.08 -8.45 -9.65
C LYS A 116 1.95 -7.24 -10.00
N THR A 117 1.37 -6.04 -10.11
CA THR A 117 2.05 -4.86 -10.66
C THR A 117 3.35 -4.54 -9.94
N PHE A 118 3.36 -4.60 -8.58
CA PHE A 118 4.55 -4.31 -7.80
C PHE A 118 5.67 -5.33 -8.05
N ILE A 119 5.35 -6.62 -8.24
CA ILE A 119 6.35 -7.66 -8.59
C ILE A 119 6.97 -7.36 -9.95
N VAL A 120 6.11 -7.21 -10.98
CA VAL A 120 6.57 -6.98 -12.36
C VAL A 120 7.46 -5.74 -12.43
N LYS A 121 7.03 -4.64 -11.81
CA LYS A 121 7.78 -3.38 -11.82
C LYS A 121 9.05 -3.43 -10.98
N SER A 122 9.05 -4.12 -9.84
CA SER A 122 10.26 -4.27 -9.02
C SER A 122 11.33 -5.07 -9.75
N VAL A 123 10.96 -6.13 -10.47
CA VAL A 123 11.89 -6.88 -11.33
C VAL A 123 12.39 -6.04 -12.50
N GLU A 124 11.48 -5.33 -13.21
CA GLU A 124 11.81 -4.49 -14.37
C GLU A 124 12.81 -3.38 -14.03
N TYR A 125 12.68 -2.79 -12.83
CA TYR A 125 13.50 -1.65 -12.38
C TYR A 125 14.51 -2.02 -11.30
N HIS A 126 14.77 -3.30 -11.08
CA HIS A 126 15.75 -3.84 -10.13
C HIS A 126 15.61 -3.28 -8.71
N ARG A 127 14.35 -3.18 -8.22
CA ARG A 127 14.02 -2.67 -6.89
C ARG A 127 13.69 -3.80 -5.94
N ASP A 128 14.42 -3.90 -4.84
CA ASP A 128 14.07 -4.84 -3.78
C ASP A 128 12.73 -4.44 -3.14
N ILE A 129 11.97 -5.44 -2.68
CA ILE A 129 10.65 -5.22 -2.08
C ILE A 129 10.79 -5.26 -0.56
N VAL A 130 10.33 -4.19 0.11
CA VAL A 130 10.28 -4.11 1.57
C VAL A 130 8.84 -4.38 2.03
N PRO A 131 8.56 -5.55 2.61
CA PRO A 131 7.23 -5.89 3.10
C PRO A 131 6.94 -5.20 4.43
N ILE A 132 5.77 -4.60 4.57
CA ILE A 132 5.33 -3.92 5.79
C ILE A 132 3.95 -4.43 6.19
N HIS A 133 3.79 -4.79 7.45
CA HIS A 133 2.49 -5.09 8.04
C HIS A 133 2.02 -3.92 8.90
N PHE A 134 0.83 -3.42 8.64
CA PHE A 134 0.15 -2.44 9.46
C PHE A 134 -0.99 -3.11 10.23
N SER A 135 -0.99 -2.98 11.56
CA SER A 135 -2.06 -3.51 12.40
C SER A 135 -3.28 -2.58 12.37
N GLY A 136 -4.42 -3.12 12.77
CA GLY A 136 -5.63 -2.33 12.92
C GLY A 136 -6.81 -2.88 12.12
N GLN A 137 -7.96 -2.29 12.39
CA GLN A 137 -9.21 -2.66 11.73
C GLN A 137 -10.21 -1.52 11.82
N ASN A 138 -11.06 -1.43 10.82
CA ASN A 138 -12.21 -0.54 10.81
C ASN A 138 -13.39 -1.15 11.60
N SER A 139 -14.45 -0.38 11.80
CA SER A 139 -15.62 -0.83 12.56
C SER A 139 -16.37 -1.97 11.85
N LYS A 140 -17.18 -2.70 12.62
CA LYS A 140 -18.09 -3.71 12.06
C LYS A 140 -19.05 -3.13 11.02
N PHE A 141 -19.47 -1.88 11.21
CA PHE A 141 -20.32 -1.15 10.28
C PHE A 141 -19.60 -0.96 8.94
N PHE A 142 -18.36 -0.48 8.96
CA PHE A 142 -17.52 -0.31 7.75
C PHE A 142 -17.45 -1.61 6.92
N TYR A 143 -17.12 -2.73 7.57
CA TYR A 143 -17.01 -4.01 6.84
C TYR A 143 -18.35 -4.53 6.31
N ARG A 144 -19.46 -4.31 7.03
CA ARG A 144 -20.79 -4.66 6.53
C ARG A 144 -21.14 -3.85 5.29
N LEU A 145 -20.88 -2.54 5.35
CA LEU A 145 -21.13 -1.64 4.24
C LEU A 145 -20.22 -1.94 3.04
N ALA A 146 -18.93 -2.22 3.28
CA ALA A 146 -18.00 -2.60 2.22
C ALA A 146 -18.42 -3.89 1.53
N ASN A 147 -18.78 -4.93 2.29
CA ASN A 147 -19.25 -6.20 1.74
C ASN A 147 -20.59 -6.05 0.99
N PHE A 148 -21.48 -5.19 1.47
CA PHE A 148 -22.72 -4.86 0.77
C PHE A 148 -22.42 -4.17 -0.56
N SER A 149 -21.54 -3.16 -0.54
CA SER A 149 -21.12 -2.43 -1.74
C SER A 149 -20.49 -3.37 -2.78
N ASP A 150 -19.56 -4.23 -2.36
CA ASP A 150 -18.88 -5.17 -3.26
C ASP A 150 -19.87 -6.14 -3.95
N ARG A 151 -21.02 -6.41 -3.30
CA ARG A 151 -22.02 -7.35 -3.84
C ARG A 151 -23.09 -6.69 -4.72
N PHE A 152 -23.49 -5.47 -4.39
CA PHE A 152 -24.72 -4.86 -4.95
C PHE A 152 -24.49 -3.54 -5.67
N LEU A 153 -23.31 -2.88 -5.49
CA LEU A 153 -23.07 -1.55 -6.04
C LEU A 153 -21.85 -1.54 -6.98
N PRO A 154 -21.85 -0.68 -8.01
CA PRO A 154 -20.70 -0.51 -8.90
C PRO A 154 -19.55 0.30 -8.28
N PHE A 155 -19.74 0.82 -7.07
CA PHE A 155 -18.77 1.64 -6.34
C PHE A 155 -18.70 1.26 -4.86
N ASN A 156 -17.57 1.54 -4.22
CA ASN A 156 -17.35 1.23 -2.81
C ASN A 156 -17.90 2.34 -1.91
N LEU A 157 -19.15 2.20 -1.46
CA LEU A 157 -19.82 3.16 -0.58
C LEU A 157 -19.10 3.33 0.78
N ALA A 158 -18.40 2.31 1.27
CA ALA A 158 -17.67 2.38 2.53
C ALA A 158 -16.55 3.43 2.52
N MET A 159 -16.03 3.81 1.34
CA MET A 159 -15.01 4.87 1.22
C MET A 159 -15.49 6.21 1.77
N LEU A 160 -16.79 6.51 1.69
CA LEU A 160 -17.36 7.76 2.24
C LEU A 160 -17.26 7.84 3.76
N PHE A 161 -17.10 6.71 4.44
CA PHE A 161 -17.02 6.62 5.90
C PHE A 161 -15.58 6.50 6.42
N LEU A 162 -14.55 6.61 5.56
CA LEU A 162 -13.15 6.52 6.00
C LEU A 162 -12.78 7.64 6.97
N VAL A 163 -13.27 8.85 6.76
CA VAL A 163 -13.04 9.98 7.69
C VAL A 163 -13.65 9.67 9.06
N ASP A 164 -14.85 9.09 9.09
CA ASP A 164 -15.55 8.69 10.31
C ASP A 164 -14.78 7.59 11.06
N GLU A 165 -14.22 6.61 10.34
CA GLU A 165 -13.35 5.58 10.91
C GLU A 165 -12.05 6.19 11.49
N MET A 166 -11.46 7.20 10.83
CA MET A 166 -10.31 7.93 11.35
C MET A 166 -10.60 8.58 12.71
N TYR A 167 -11.74 9.22 12.86
CA TYR A 167 -12.14 9.81 14.15
C TYR A 167 -12.31 8.74 15.24
N LYS A 168 -12.83 7.56 14.92
CA LYS A 168 -12.96 6.43 15.87
C LYS A 168 -11.61 5.87 16.30
N ASN A 169 -10.54 6.16 15.56
CA ASN A 169 -9.19 5.72 15.83
C ASN A 169 -8.34 6.75 16.61
N VAL A 170 -8.88 7.93 16.89
CA VAL A 170 -8.21 8.94 17.73
C VAL A 170 -7.85 8.33 19.09
N GLY A 171 -6.61 8.51 19.52
CA GLY A 171 -6.09 7.96 20.78
C GLY A 171 -5.67 6.48 20.75
N LYS A 172 -5.97 5.75 19.67
CA LYS A 172 -5.55 4.34 19.55
C LYS A 172 -4.06 4.21 19.20
N THR A 173 -3.51 3.07 19.57
CA THR A 173 -2.14 2.65 19.22
C THR A 173 -2.20 1.57 18.14
N PHE A 174 -1.37 1.72 17.11
CA PHE A 174 -1.20 0.76 16.03
C PHE A 174 0.25 0.29 15.95
N GLU A 175 0.42 -0.96 15.56
CA GLU A 175 1.74 -1.54 15.34
C GLU A 175 2.05 -1.56 13.85
N VAL A 176 3.28 -1.16 13.51
CA VAL A 176 3.86 -1.26 12.16
C VAL A 176 5.05 -2.18 12.27
N LYS A 177 5.05 -3.25 11.47
CA LYS A 177 6.18 -4.17 11.39
C LYS A 177 6.81 -4.10 10.01
N ILE A 178 8.11 -3.85 9.98
CA ILE A 178 8.90 -3.74 8.75
C ILE A 178 9.71 -5.03 8.61
N GLY A 179 9.46 -5.77 7.55
CA GLY A 179 10.20 -6.99 7.23
C GLY A 179 11.52 -6.70 6.53
N LYS A 180 12.37 -7.71 6.43
CA LYS A 180 13.62 -7.63 5.67
C LYS A 180 13.34 -7.41 4.18
N PRO A 181 14.14 -6.60 3.47
CA PRO A 181 14.04 -6.45 2.04
C PRO A 181 14.16 -7.80 1.33
N ILE A 182 13.29 -8.04 0.37
CA ILE A 182 13.32 -9.22 -0.50
C ILE A 182 14.01 -8.80 -1.80
N PRO A 183 15.18 -9.36 -2.13
CA PRO A 183 15.89 -9.03 -3.37
C PRO A 183 15.02 -9.26 -4.60
N TRP A 184 15.07 -8.34 -5.57
CA TRP A 184 14.26 -8.45 -6.79
C TRP A 184 14.59 -9.72 -7.60
N GLN A 185 15.81 -10.24 -7.51
CA GLN A 185 16.25 -11.49 -8.15
C GLN A 185 15.50 -12.73 -7.62
N THR A 186 14.91 -12.63 -6.42
CA THR A 186 14.07 -13.70 -5.86
C THR A 186 12.86 -14.02 -6.74
N PHE A 187 12.38 -13.03 -7.48
CA PHE A 187 11.16 -13.13 -8.29
C PHE A 187 11.49 -13.62 -9.71
N ASP A 188 11.94 -14.85 -9.79
CA ASP A 188 12.34 -15.52 -11.01
C ASP A 188 11.15 -16.19 -11.75
N LYS A 189 11.49 -17.02 -12.77
CA LYS A 189 10.49 -17.73 -13.58
C LYS A 189 9.93 -19.00 -12.92
N SER A 190 10.33 -19.34 -11.70
CA SER A 190 9.82 -20.54 -10.97
C SER A 190 8.35 -20.40 -10.57
N LYS A 191 7.86 -19.16 -10.48
CA LYS A 191 6.45 -18.83 -10.20
C LYS A 191 5.96 -17.73 -11.12
N THR A 192 4.65 -17.70 -11.31
CA THR A 192 4.00 -16.58 -12.00
C THR A 192 4.06 -15.32 -11.14
N PRO A 193 3.98 -14.11 -11.74
CA PRO A 193 3.94 -12.86 -10.97
C PRO A 193 2.79 -12.77 -9.95
N LEU A 194 1.68 -13.47 -10.17
CA LEU A 194 0.57 -13.55 -9.20
C LEU A 194 0.90 -14.45 -8.01
N GLU A 195 1.56 -15.57 -8.24
CA GLU A 195 2.03 -16.45 -7.16
C GLU A 195 3.09 -15.75 -6.31
N TRP A 196 3.99 -15.00 -6.95
CA TRP A 196 4.94 -14.15 -6.24
C TRP A 196 4.25 -13.04 -5.42
N ALA A 197 3.20 -12.41 -5.98
CA ALA A 197 2.42 -11.42 -5.24
C ALA A 197 1.73 -12.04 -4.02
N LYS A 198 1.19 -13.27 -4.15
CA LYS A 198 0.65 -14.02 -3.03
C LYS A 198 1.73 -14.34 -2.00
N PHE A 199 2.90 -14.79 -2.42
CA PHE A 199 4.03 -15.06 -1.52
C PHE A 199 4.38 -13.82 -0.68
N VAL A 200 4.54 -12.65 -1.31
CA VAL A 200 4.84 -11.41 -0.57
C VAL A 200 3.68 -11.00 0.34
N GLN A 201 2.43 -11.17 -0.10
CA GLN A 201 1.25 -10.94 0.75
C GLN A 201 1.30 -11.84 1.99
N ASP A 202 1.61 -13.11 1.85
CA ASP A 202 1.71 -14.05 2.98
C ASP A 202 2.89 -13.69 3.91
N GLN A 203 4.03 -13.23 3.36
CA GLN A 203 5.15 -12.70 4.17
C GLN A 203 4.72 -11.50 5.01
N VAL A 204 3.98 -10.54 4.43
CA VAL A 204 3.46 -9.37 5.17
C VAL A 204 2.56 -9.81 6.33
N TYR A 205 1.69 -10.77 6.11
CA TYR A 205 0.78 -11.25 7.17
C TYR A 205 1.45 -12.20 8.18
N SER A 206 2.69 -12.63 7.95
CA SER A 206 3.48 -13.43 8.89
C SER A 206 4.39 -12.59 9.80
N LEU A 207 4.55 -11.29 9.51
CA LEU A 207 5.26 -10.35 10.37
C LEU A 207 4.48 -10.14 11.68
#